data_e526c628fa6b8c48008d6c13dc734278
#
_entry.id   e526c628fa6b8c48008d6c13dc734278
#
_cell.length_a   1.000
_cell.length_b   1.000
_cell.length_c   1.000
_cell.angle_alpha   90.00
_cell.angle_beta   90.00
_cell.angle_gamma   90.00
#
_symmetry.space_group_name_H-M   'P 1'
#
loop_
_entity.id
_entity.type
_entity.pdbx_description
1 polymer ?
#
loop_
_entity_poly.entity_id
_entity_poly.type
_entity_poly.pdbx_seq_one_letter_code
_entity_poly.pdbx_strand_id
1 'polypeptide(L)'
;MQNGTISLKVTPYVGTYDGQEHNALSEISVEPSDAKLEYSINGGEYSAEMPKIKDTSEFSVTVVASKEGYKTVSTTETIKVNRAEGKLTLSSYSGTLTYPNSTSFTINENTTNVSITSSNTNIATASLNGNTVTVNPGTTAGKAMITITTEETINYTSKTATYEATVNNGSINLRVTPYTGTYDGRQHNAVTVNVTPSDAKIEYSINGGTYSTTMPTVTNTSSFTVTVQASKAGYKTQSTTQTVNVNKANGNLSLSSYSGTITYPNSTSFTASGTGSISAWSSNTGVATVSVSGNTVTVKSVGAGSATITVKSASNTNYNEKTASYSVTVKYSTFTENSGVGYYADVDGNGTVDGIIFEDYKKRWICLMGRN
;
A
#
# COMPACT_ATOMS: atom_id res chain seq x y z
N MET A 1 -94.67 -39.28 33.13
CA MET A 1 -94.30 -37.85 33.26
C MET A 1 -93.42 -37.51 32.10
N GLN A 2 -93.66 -36.41 31.36
CA GLN A 2 -92.87 -35.99 30.23
C GLN A 2 -91.70 -35.12 30.79
N ASN A 3 -90.48 -35.55 30.56
CA ASN A 3 -89.31 -34.77 31.03
C ASN A 3 -89.26 -33.38 30.33
N GLY A 4 -88.92 -32.33 31.09
CA GLY A 4 -88.68 -30.98 30.54
C GLY A 4 -87.51 -30.97 29.58
N THR A 5 -87.40 -29.96 28.75
CA THR A 5 -86.32 -29.74 27.76
C THR A 5 -85.35 -28.70 28.27
N ILE A 6 -84.03 -28.97 28.21
CA ILE A 6 -82.99 -27.99 28.43
C ILE A 6 -82.59 -27.42 27.07
N SER A 7 -82.46 -26.10 26.95
CA SER A 7 -81.83 -25.42 25.84
C SER A 7 -80.37 -25.00 26.26
N LEU A 8 -79.37 -25.48 25.53
CA LEU A 8 -77.96 -25.15 25.80
C LEU A 8 -77.31 -24.59 24.55
N LYS A 9 -76.74 -23.39 24.69
CA LYS A 9 -75.99 -22.69 23.66
C LYS A 9 -74.63 -22.34 24.24
N VAL A 10 -73.55 -22.66 23.55
CA VAL A 10 -72.19 -22.34 23.95
C VAL A 10 -71.44 -21.73 22.77
N THR A 11 -70.53 -20.80 23.02
CA THR A 11 -69.65 -20.21 22.04
C THR A 11 -68.23 -20.48 22.47
N PRO A 12 -67.45 -21.17 21.64
CA PRO A 12 -66.05 -21.46 21.97
C PRO A 12 -65.20 -20.20 21.92
N TYR A 13 -64.15 -20.14 22.75
CA TYR A 13 -63.11 -19.14 22.59
C TYR A 13 -62.24 -19.50 21.38
N VAL A 14 -62.16 -18.60 20.41
CA VAL A 14 -61.25 -18.68 19.27
C VAL A 14 -60.51 -17.35 19.22
N GLY A 15 -59.19 -17.39 19.40
CA GLY A 15 -58.39 -16.16 19.47
C GLY A 15 -56.96 -16.34 19.00
N THR A 16 -56.15 -15.31 19.19
CA THR A 16 -54.69 -15.34 19.01
C THR A 16 -54.08 -15.08 20.37
N TYR A 17 -52.97 -15.76 20.67
CA TYR A 17 -52.23 -15.62 21.92
C TYR A 17 -51.94 -14.15 22.24
N ASP A 18 -52.36 -13.71 23.41
CA ASP A 18 -52.18 -12.33 23.93
C ASP A 18 -51.51 -12.29 25.33
N GLY A 19 -51.16 -13.46 25.85
CA GLY A 19 -50.52 -13.58 27.16
C GLY A 19 -51.53 -13.59 28.33
N GLN A 20 -52.82 -13.45 28.06
CA GLN A 20 -53.85 -13.46 29.08
C GLN A 20 -54.50 -14.82 29.19
N GLU A 21 -55.12 -15.09 30.33
CA GLU A 21 -55.93 -16.28 30.56
C GLU A 21 -57.39 -15.97 30.17
N HIS A 22 -57.99 -16.83 29.36
CA HIS A 22 -59.37 -16.71 28.88
C HIS A 22 -60.20 -17.92 29.33
N ASN A 23 -61.48 -17.74 29.51
CA ASN A 23 -62.39 -18.90 29.64
C ASN A 23 -62.45 -19.63 28.30
N ALA A 24 -62.42 -20.97 28.33
CA ALA A 24 -62.48 -21.79 27.12
C ALA A 24 -63.77 -21.59 26.32
N LEU A 25 -64.84 -21.19 27.00
CA LEU A 25 -66.10 -20.79 26.36
C LEU A 25 -66.33 -19.30 26.62
N SER A 26 -66.50 -18.51 25.56
CA SER A 26 -66.72 -17.07 25.61
C SER A 26 -68.13 -16.68 26.03
N GLU A 27 -69.09 -17.58 25.76
CA GLU A 27 -70.46 -17.40 26.12
C GLU A 27 -71.15 -18.76 26.37
N ILE A 28 -71.98 -18.82 27.44
CA ILE A 28 -72.86 -19.95 27.72
C ILE A 28 -74.24 -19.43 28.05
N SER A 29 -75.23 -19.93 27.36
CA SER A 29 -76.64 -19.70 27.66
C SER A 29 -77.35 -21.01 27.90
N VAL A 30 -77.95 -21.19 29.05
CA VAL A 30 -78.74 -22.38 29.42
C VAL A 30 -80.09 -21.98 29.96
N GLU A 31 -81.10 -22.69 29.51
CA GLU A 31 -82.47 -22.47 29.97
C GLU A 31 -83.08 -23.89 30.33
N PRO A 32 -83.52 -24.09 31.54
CA PRO A 32 -83.65 -23.14 32.66
C PRO A 32 -82.28 -22.82 33.27
N SER A 33 -82.09 -21.54 33.75
CA SER A 33 -80.81 -20.99 34.19
C SER A 33 -80.18 -21.62 35.43
N ASP A 34 -80.94 -22.42 36.16
CA ASP A 34 -80.49 -23.18 37.32
C ASP A 34 -80.05 -24.63 36.98
N ALA A 35 -79.95 -25.01 35.70
CA ALA A 35 -79.36 -26.28 35.27
C ALA A 35 -77.89 -26.33 35.67
N LYS A 36 -77.48 -27.51 36.24
CA LYS A 36 -76.08 -27.77 36.56
C LYS A 36 -75.28 -27.96 35.28
N LEU A 37 -74.17 -27.20 35.20
CA LEU A 37 -73.20 -27.33 34.11
C LEU A 37 -71.97 -28.13 34.57
N GLU A 38 -71.51 -29.02 33.71
CA GLU A 38 -70.22 -29.73 33.88
C GLU A 38 -69.50 -29.79 32.58
N TYR A 39 -68.13 -29.67 32.64
CA TYR A 39 -67.26 -29.54 31.52
C TYR A 39 -66.27 -30.69 31.44
N SER A 40 -66.06 -31.24 30.28
CA SER A 40 -65.07 -32.31 30.02
C SER A 40 -64.10 -31.78 28.91
N ILE A 41 -62.80 -31.86 29.14
CA ILE A 41 -61.77 -31.52 28.16
C ILE A 41 -61.36 -32.79 27.46
N ASN A 42 -61.37 -32.83 26.11
CA ASN A 42 -60.98 -33.94 25.23
C ASN A 42 -61.60 -35.29 25.66
N GLY A 43 -62.87 -35.26 26.16
CA GLY A 43 -63.57 -36.44 26.60
C GLY A 43 -63.06 -37.03 27.92
N GLY A 44 -62.28 -36.29 28.71
CA GLY A 44 -61.83 -36.68 30.03
C GLY A 44 -62.95 -36.61 31.12
N GLU A 45 -62.54 -36.54 32.40
CA GLU A 45 -63.49 -36.39 33.54
C GLU A 45 -64.27 -35.11 33.51
N TYR A 46 -65.50 -35.09 34.01
CA TYR A 46 -66.32 -33.89 34.10
C TYR A 46 -65.99 -33.08 35.36
N SER A 47 -65.91 -31.81 35.25
CA SER A 47 -65.67 -30.81 36.30
C SER A 47 -66.73 -29.73 36.26
N ALA A 48 -67.13 -29.20 37.44
CA ALA A 48 -67.96 -28.00 37.50
C ALA A 48 -67.23 -26.70 37.23
N GLU A 49 -65.90 -26.72 37.19
CA GLU A 49 -65.10 -25.54 36.91
C GLU A 49 -64.99 -25.28 35.41
N MET A 50 -65.24 -24.02 35.00
CA MET A 50 -65.03 -23.58 33.62
C MET A 50 -63.56 -23.77 33.22
N PRO A 51 -63.26 -24.52 32.15
CA PRO A 51 -61.92 -24.66 31.66
C PRO A 51 -61.36 -23.30 31.19
N LYS A 52 -60.06 -23.08 31.42
CA LYS A 52 -59.35 -21.90 31.01
C LYS A 52 -58.27 -22.22 30.01
N ILE A 53 -57.93 -21.28 29.18
CA ILE A 53 -56.86 -21.38 28.17
C ILE A 53 -56.02 -20.14 28.22
N LYS A 54 -54.71 -20.30 28.14
CA LYS A 54 -53.71 -19.21 28.06
C LYS A 54 -52.83 -19.38 26.85
N ASP A 55 -52.22 -20.56 26.71
CA ASP A 55 -51.22 -20.82 25.66
C ASP A 55 -51.89 -21.27 24.35
N THR A 56 -51.17 -21.15 23.26
CA THR A 56 -51.57 -21.66 21.95
C THR A 56 -51.88 -23.14 22.05
N SER A 57 -53.09 -23.51 21.79
CA SER A 57 -53.53 -24.89 21.78
C SER A 57 -54.88 -25.03 21.05
N GLU A 58 -55.21 -26.29 20.76
CA GLU A 58 -56.51 -26.67 20.20
C GLU A 58 -56.99 -27.91 20.94
N PHE A 59 -58.21 -27.84 21.54
CA PHE A 59 -58.82 -28.95 22.28
C PHE A 59 -60.33 -28.83 22.25
N SER A 60 -61.02 -29.95 22.52
CA SER A 60 -62.45 -29.94 22.62
C SER A 60 -62.94 -29.77 24.06
N VAL A 61 -64.01 -29.03 24.23
CA VAL A 61 -64.75 -28.93 25.49
C VAL A 61 -66.19 -29.44 25.28
N THR A 62 -66.53 -30.47 25.97
CA THR A 62 -67.94 -30.97 26.05
C THR A 62 -68.58 -30.38 27.27
N VAL A 63 -69.68 -29.65 27.04
CA VAL A 63 -70.55 -29.13 28.12
C VAL A 63 -71.76 -29.94 28.27
N VAL A 64 -72.03 -30.40 29.49
CA VAL A 64 -73.28 -31.13 29.86
C VAL A 64 -74.11 -30.23 30.76
N ALA A 65 -75.37 -30.06 30.39
CA ALA A 65 -76.39 -29.38 31.23
C ALA A 65 -77.40 -30.42 31.75
N SER A 66 -77.58 -30.51 33.08
CA SER A 66 -78.46 -31.43 33.73
C SER A 66 -79.33 -30.75 34.79
N LYS A 67 -80.60 -31.23 34.93
CA LYS A 67 -81.53 -30.76 35.96
C LYS A 67 -82.50 -31.85 36.21
N GLU A 68 -82.91 -32.05 37.49
CA GLU A 68 -83.91 -32.98 37.89
C GLU A 68 -85.25 -32.75 37.17
N GLY A 69 -85.85 -33.81 36.62
CA GLY A 69 -87.10 -33.72 35.85
C GLY A 69 -86.91 -33.23 34.40
N TYR A 70 -85.73 -33.04 33.91
CA TYR A 70 -85.38 -32.61 32.55
C TYR A 70 -84.48 -33.62 31.85
N LYS A 71 -84.53 -33.63 30.52
CA LYS A 71 -83.60 -34.48 29.71
C LYS A 71 -82.23 -33.73 29.63
N THR A 72 -81.16 -34.43 30.05
CA THR A 72 -79.80 -33.98 29.97
C THR A 72 -79.43 -33.66 28.52
N VAL A 73 -78.74 -32.55 28.30
CA VAL A 73 -78.25 -32.11 26.97
C VAL A 73 -76.73 -31.86 27.03
N SER A 74 -76.04 -32.19 25.96
CA SER A 74 -74.63 -31.94 25.83
C SER A 74 -74.29 -31.35 24.44
N THR A 75 -73.27 -30.53 24.39
CA THR A 75 -72.65 -30.06 23.16
C THR A 75 -71.14 -30.07 23.30
N THR A 76 -70.41 -30.20 22.17
CA THR A 76 -68.95 -30.20 22.14
C THR A 76 -68.49 -29.10 21.18
N GLU A 77 -67.59 -28.29 21.67
CA GLU A 77 -67.02 -27.19 20.90
C GLU A 77 -65.50 -27.32 20.84
N THR A 78 -64.90 -26.85 19.74
CA THR A 78 -63.44 -26.76 19.59
C THR A 78 -62.95 -25.40 20.02
N ILE A 79 -62.09 -25.39 21.02
CA ILE A 79 -61.41 -24.21 21.54
C ILE A 79 -60.08 -24.09 20.77
N LYS A 80 -59.79 -22.89 20.28
CA LYS A 80 -58.59 -22.66 19.51
C LYS A 80 -57.95 -21.33 19.83
N VAL A 81 -56.66 -21.37 20.25
CA VAL A 81 -55.78 -20.18 20.34
C VAL A 81 -54.66 -20.38 19.35
N ASN A 82 -54.60 -19.46 18.39
CA ASN A 82 -53.54 -19.40 17.38
C ASN A 82 -52.28 -18.73 17.93
N ARG A 83 -51.13 -19.02 17.35
CA ARG A 83 -49.90 -18.30 17.66
C ARG A 83 -50.02 -16.83 17.30
N ALA A 84 -49.45 -15.96 18.13
CA ALA A 84 -49.26 -14.56 17.78
C ALA A 84 -48.05 -14.41 16.83
N GLU A 85 -48.05 -13.37 16.04
CA GLU A 85 -46.85 -13.02 15.28
C GLU A 85 -45.73 -12.59 16.22
N GLY A 86 -44.53 -13.12 15.99
CA GLY A 86 -43.32 -12.62 16.64
C GLY A 86 -43.04 -11.17 16.24
N LYS A 87 -42.50 -10.40 17.15
CA LYS A 87 -42.09 -9.02 16.90
C LYS A 87 -40.58 -8.95 16.79
N LEU A 88 -40.08 -8.16 15.85
CA LEU A 88 -38.67 -7.87 15.66
C LEU A 88 -38.51 -6.53 14.93
N THR A 89 -37.88 -5.58 15.60
CA THR A 89 -37.57 -4.27 15.02
C THR A 89 -36.10 -3.90 15.30
N LEU A 90 -35.47 -3.26 14.34
CA LEU A 90 -34.07 -2.84 14.40
C LEU A 90 -34.00 -1.31 14.41
N SER A 91 -32.95 -0.75 15.05
CA SER A 91 -32.66 0.68 15.02
C SER A 91 -32.15 1.15 13.64
N SER A 92 -31.63 0.23 12.82
CA SER A 92 -31.19 0.48 11.45
C SER A 92 -31.30 -0.79 10.60
N TYR A 93 -31.50 -0.61 9.29
CA TYR A 93 -31.66 -1.70 8.32
C TYR A 93 -30.56 -1.73 7.27
N SER A 94 -29.59 -0.77 7.33
CA SER A 94 -28.42 -0.76 6.46
C SER A 94 -27.29 0.08 7.06
N GLY A 95 -26.06 -0.18 6.60
CA GLY A 95 -24.91 0.63 6.96
C GLY A 95 -23.71 0.36 6.07
N THR A 96 -22.81 1.35 6.04
CA THR A 96 -21.54 1.26 5.30
C THR A 96 -20.38 1.19 6.27
N LEU A 97 -19.51 0.22 6.06
CA LEU A 97 -18.29 0.00 6.83
C LEU A 97 -17.09 0.22 5.92
N THR A 98 -16.00 0.72 6.49
CA THR A 98 -14.69 0.77 5.81
C THR A 98 -13.72 -0.08 6.62
N TYR A 99 -13.21 -1.16 6.02
CA TYR A 99 -12.25 -2.06 6.66
C TYR A 99 -11.07 -1.26 7.26
N PRO A 100 -10.62 -1.55 8.50
CA PRO A 100 -11.04 -2.66 9.37
C PRO A 100 -12.13 -2.31 10.41
N ASN A 101 -12.81 -1.16 10.30
CA ASN A 101 -13.70 -0.65 11.33
C ASN A 101 -15.07 -1.33 11.30
N SER A 102 -15.56 -1.73 12.47
CA SER A 102 -16.91 -2.28 12.67
C SER A 102 -17.96 -1.18 12.84
N THR A 103 -19.23 -1.54 12.70
CA THR A 103 -20.39 -0.72 13.06
C THR A 103 -21.35 -1.53 13.92
N SER A 104 -22.34 -0.87 14.53
CA SER A 104 -23.34 -1.56 15.33
C SER A 104 -24.72 -0.92 15.18
N PHE A 105 -25.75 -1.71 15.44
CA PHE A 105 -27.13 -1.29 15.57
C PHE A 105 -27.79 -2.07 16.72
N THR A 106 -28.97 -1.68 17.15
CA THR A 106 -29.70 -2.33 18.25
C THR A 106 -30.96 -3.02 17.76
N ILE A 107 -31.30 -4.11 18.42
CA ILE A 107 -32.63 -4.71 18.37
C ILE A 107 -33.49 -3.94 19.35
N ASN A 108 -34.49 -3.20 18.85
CA ASN A 108 -35.36 -2.36 19.67
C ASN A 108 -36.51 -3.15 20.29
N GLU A 109 -36.99 -4.17 19.57
CA GLU A 109 -38.08 -5.05 20.03
C GLU A 109 -37.85 -6.47 19.50
N ASN A 110 -37.98 -7.47 20.36
CA ASN A 110 -38.03 -8.88 20.02
C ASN A 110 -38.88 -9.63 21.04
N THR A 111 -39.64 -10.62 20.59
CA THR A 111 -40.51 -11.43 21.45
C THR A 111 -39.78 -12.62 22.08
N THR A 112 -38.79 -13.16 21.40
CA THR A 112 -38.05 -14.37 21.81
C THR A 112 -36.56 -14.17 21.53
N ASN A 113 -35.73 -15.14 21.91
CA ASN A 113 -34.31 -15.17 21.55
C ASN A 113 -34.12 -14.99 20.05
N VAL A 114 -33.00 -14.41 19.65
CA VAL A 114 -32.68 -14.19 18.25
C VAL A 114 -31.43 -14.95 17.83
N SER A 115 -31.44 -15.41 16.59
CA SER A 115 -30.27 -15.92 15.87
C SER A 115 -29.85 -14.92 14.82
N ILE A 116 -28.54 -14.91 14.49
CA ILE A 116 -27.98 -13.99 13.48
C ILE A 116 -27.16 -14.81 12.48
N THR A 117 -27.38 -14.53 11.20
CA THR A 117 -26.61 -15.13 10.09
C THR A 117 -26.17 -14.06 9.10
N SER A 118 -25.09 -14.33 8.38
CA SER A 118 -24.61 -13.49 7.27
C SER A 118 -24.70 -14.26 5.96
N SER A 119 -25.14 -13.60 4.91
CA SER A 119 -25.19 -14.19 3.56
C SER A 119 -23.78 -14.41 2.97
N ASN A 120 -22.76 -13.67 3.45
CA ASN A 120 -21.37 -13.83 3.03
C ASN A 120 -20.42 -13.35 4.14
N THR A 121 -19.83 -14.31 4.85
CA THR A 121 -18.89 -14.03 5.97
C THR A 121 -17.55 -13.46 5.52
N ASN A 122 -17.16 -13.59 4.25
CA ASN A 122 -15.96 -12.95 3.70
C ASN A 122 -16.14 -11.43 3.53
N ILE A 123 -17.39 -10.97 3.40
CA ILE A 123 -17.76 -9.55 3.29
C ILE A 123 -18.05 -8.97 4.66
N ALA A 124 -18.97 -9.59 5.43
CA ALA A 124 -19.28 -9.12 6.77
C ALA A 124 -19.72 -10.29 7.66
N THR A 125 -19.35 -10.22 8.93
CA THR A 125 -19.85 -11.07 10.01
C THR A 125 -20.62 -10.23 11.02
N ALA A 126 -21.49 -10.84 11.82
CA ALA A 126 -22.17 -10.14 12.89
C ALA A 126 -22.15 -10.95 14.19
N SER A 127 -22.13 -10.26 15.32
CA SER A 127 -22.23 -10.84 16.66
C SER A 127 -23.23 -10.07 17.51
N LEU A 128 -23.87 -10.76 18.46
CA LEU A 128 -24.85 -10.21 19.38
C LEU A 128 -24.30 -10.16 20.79
N ASN A 129 -24.46 -9.01 21.43
CA ASN A 129 -24.23 -8.84 22.87
C ASN A 129 -25.40 -8.06 23.48
N GLY A 130 -26.22 -8.74 24.31
CA GLY A 130 -27.50 -8.18 24.73
C GLY A 130 -28.37 -7.86 23.52
N ASN A 131 -28.78 -6.61 23.38
CA ASN A 131 -29.56 -6.15 22.23
C ASN A 131 -28.71 -5.44 21.15
N THR A 132 -27.38 -5.39 21.31
CA THR A 132 -26.48 -4.75 20.35
C THR A 132 -25.92 -5.77 19.38
N VAL A 133 -26.17 -5.56 18.10
CA VAL A 133 -25.59 -6.30 16.98
C VAL A 133 -24.38 -5.52 16.48
N THR A 134 -23.19 -6.12 16.58
CA THR A 134 -21.95 -5.58 16.01
C THR A 134 -21.68 -6.25 14.68
N VAL A 135 -21.53 -5.46 13.62
CA VAL A 135 -21.18 -5.94 12.27
C VAL A 135 -19.71 -5.65 12.03
N ASN A 136 -18.94 -6.70 11.75
CA ASN A 136 -17.51 -6.64 11.49
C ASN A 136 -17.24 -6.85 10.00
N PRO A 137 -16.42 -5.99 9.35
CA PRO A 137 -16.09 -6.18 7.95
C PRO A 137 -15.14 -7.38 7.78
N GLY A 138 -15.37 -8.16 6.73
CA GLY A 138 -14.41 -9.10 6.19
C GLY A 138 -13.40 -8.39 5.29
N THR A 139 -12.48 -9.16 4.70
CA THR A 139 -11.43 -8.62 3.82
C THR A 139 -11.85 -8.42 2.36
N THR A 140 -13.11 -8.74 2.04
CA THR A 140 -13.68 -8.59 0.70
C THR A 140 -14.68 -7.43 0.70
N ALA A 141 -14.47 -6.44 -0.16
CA ALA A 141 -15.43 -5.37 -0.36
C ALA A 141 -16.68 -5.87 -1.08
N GLY A 142 -17.86 -5.33 -0.73
CA GLY A 142 -19.11 -5.73 -1.32
C GLY A 142 -20.30 -5.54 -0.38
N LYS A 143 -21.39 -6.24 -0.65
CA LYS A 143 -22.60 -6.23 0.16
C LYS A 143 -22.88 -7.60 0.76
N ALA A 144 -23.24 -7.63 2.03
CA ALA A 144 -23.74 -8.81 2.73
C ALA A 144 -25.03 -8.48 3.46
N MET A 145 -25.95 -9.44 3.47
CA MET A 145 -27.20 -9.35 4.22
C MET A 145 -27.02 -10.05 5.56
N ILE A 146 -27.16 -9.31 6.64
CA ILE A 146 -27.22 -9.84 8.00
C ILE A 146 -28.70 -10.10 8.30
N THR A 147 -29.04 -11.34 8.52
CA THR A 147 -30.42 -11.78 8.85
C THR A 147 -30.52 -12.07 10.33
N ILE A 148 -31.46 -11.42 11.00
CA ILE A 148 -31.82 -11.61 12.39
C ILE A 148 -33.16 -12.33 12.41
N THR A 149 -33.25 -13.44 13.15
CA THR A 149 -34.49 -14.26 13.22
C THR A 149 -34.82 -14.54 14.66
N THR A 150 -36.04 -14.21 15.08
CA THR A 150 -36.57 -14.60 16.39
C THR A 150 -36.86 -16.09 16.43
N GLU A 151 -36.62 -16.73 17.57
CA GLU A 151 -36.96 -18.13 17.80
C GLU A 151 -38.47 -18.34 17.74
N GLU A 152 -38.92 -19.40 17.06
CA GLU A 152 -40.30 -19.85 17.11
C GLU A 152 -40.56 -20.54 18.45
N THR A 153 -41.70 -20.24 19.07
CA THR A 153 -42.14 -20.83 20.33
C THR A 153 -43.55 -21.40 20.20
N ILE A 154 -44.05 -22.00 21.28
CA ILE A 154 -45.44 -22.50 21.31
C ILE A 154 -46.42 -21.37 21.02
N ASN A 155 -46.11 -20.12 21.49
CA ASN A 155 -47.05 -19.00 21.47
C ASN A 155 -46.77 -17.96 20.36
N TYR A 156 -45.57 -17.98 19.76
CA TYR A 156 -45.16 -16.99 18.76
C TYR A 156 -44.59 -17.68 17.52
N THR A 157 -44.96 -17.15 16.35
CA THR A 157 -44.29 -17.48 15.10
C THR A 157 -42.94 -16.78 15.04
N SER A 158 -41.96 -17.33 14.31
CA SER A 158 -40.69 -16.65 14.06
C SER A 158 -40.91 -15.38 13.22
N LYS A 159 -40.05 -14.35 13.45
CA LYS A 159 -39.98 -13.12 12.67
C LYS A 159 -38.57 -12.89 12.21
N THR A 160 -38.41 -12.43 10.98
CA THR A 160 -37.09 -12.06 10.42
C THR A 160 -37.02 -10.57 10.12
N ALA A 161 -35.82 -10.02 10.32
CA ALA A 161 -35.44 -8.69 9.86
C ALA A 161 -34.05 -8.76 9.25
N THR A 162 -33.76 -7.90 8.29
CA THR A 162 -32.47 -7.90 7.60
C THR A 162 -31.79 -6.56 7.71
N TYR A 163 -30.45 -6.59 7.78
CA TYR A 163 -29.60 -5.42 7.73
C TYR A 163 -28.60 -5.56 6.56
N GLU A 164 -28.61 -4.62 5.60
CA GLU A 164 -27.67 -4.60 4.49
C GLU A 164 -26.35 -3.94 4.93
N ALA A 165 -25.28 -4.73 5.01
CA ALA A 165 -23.94 -4.24 5.27
C ALA A 165 -23.20 -4.02 3.93
N THR A 166 -22.78 -2.78 3.65
CA THR A 166 -21.90 -2.43 2.54
C THR A 166 -20.49 -2.25 3.08
N VAL A 167 -19.54 -3.08 2.65
CA VAL A 167 -18.14 -3.03 3.09
C VAL A 167 -17.27 -2.45 1.98
N ASN A 168 -16.53 -1.41 2.31
CA ASN A 168 -15.52 -0.78 1.47
C ASN A 168 -14.12 -1.19 1.92
N ASN A 169 -13.18 -1.24 0.98
CA ASN A 169 -11.77 -1.45 1.31
C ASN A 169 -11.22 -0.29 2.15
N GLY A 170 -10.35 -0.62 3.08
CA GLY A 170 -9.51 0.35 3.77
C GLY A 170 -8.51 1.03 2.84
N SER A 171 -7.88 2.10 3.29
CA SER A 171 -6.89 2.85 2.53
C SER A 171 -5.48 2.54 3.02
N ILE A 172 -4.55 2.29 2.08
CA ILE A 172 -3.12 2.25 2.36
C ILE A 172 -2.56 3.66 2.17
N ASN A 173 -1.83 4.17 3.16
CA ASN A 173 -1.01 5.37 3.00
C ASN A 173 0.41 4.94 2.63
N LEU A 174 0.82 5.23 1.39
CA LEU A 174 2.13 4.87 0.83
C LEU A 174 2.91 6.15 0.51
N ARG A 175 4.06 6.35 1.17
CA ARG A 175 5.01 7.42 0.89
C ARG A 175 6.34 6.82 0.46
N VAL A 176 6.84 7.26 -0.68
CA VAL A 176 8.10 6.78 -1.26
C VAL A 176 8.98 7.99 -1.57
N THR A 177 10.21 7.97 -1.07
CA THR A 177 11.22 8.99 -1.34
C THR A 177 12.35 8.35 -2.15
N PRO A 178 12.65 8.82 -3.37
CA PRO A 178 13.73 8.30 -4.18
C PRO A 178 15.10 8.73 -3.63
N TYR A 179 16.12 7.93 -3.83
CA TYR A 179 17.49 8.34 -3.64
C TYR A 179 17.91 9.29 -4.78
N THR A 180 18.42 10.44 -4.39
CA THR A 180 19.05 11.39 -5.30
C THR A 180 20.38 11.82 -4.71
N GLY A 181 21.46 11.77 -5.51
CA GLY A 181 22.78 12.09 -4.99
C GLY A 181 23.84 12.21 -6.08
N THR A 182 25.09 12.32 -5.65
CA THR A 182 26.29 12.26 -6.48
C THR A 182 27.03 10.99 -6.14
N TYR A 183 27.62 10.35 -7.14
CA TYR A 183 28.42 9.14 -6.96
C TYR A 183 29.46 9.30 -5.85
N ASP A 184 29.43 8.39 -4.88
CA ASP A 184 30.34 8.37 -3.73
C ASP A 184 31.04 7.00 -3.54
N GLY A 185 30.85 6.08 -4.48
CA GLY A 185 31.39 4.72 -4.45
C GLY A 185 30.66 3.75 -3.52
N ARG A 186 29.58 4.16 -2.87
CA ARG A 186 28.79 3.33 -1.93
C ARG A 186 27.49 2.85 -2.56
N GLN A 187 26.97 1.75 -2.03
CA GLN A 187 25.66 1.24 -2.37
C GLN A 187 24.59 1.93 -1.52
N HIS A 188 23.53 2.42 -2.15
CA HIS A 188 22.38 3.04 -1.53
C HIS A 188 21.09 2.30 -1.88
N ASN A 189 20.12 2.27 -0.97
CA ASN A 189 18.76 1.87 -1.32
C ASN A 189 18.19 2.86 -2.32
N ALA A 190 17.59 2.36 -3.40
CA ALA A 190 17.02 3.20 -4.46
C ALA A 190 15.87 4.09 -3.97
N VAL A 191 15.11 3.63 -2.97
CA VAL A 191 14.00 4.36 -2.37
C VAL A 191 13.93 4.14 -0.86
N THR A 192 13.31 5.08 -0.15
CA THR A 192 12.82 4.89 1.22
C THR A 192 11.31 4.80 1.19
N VAL A 193 10.72 3.79 1.86
CA VAL A 193 9.29 3.53 1.86
C VAL A 193 8.73 3.66 3.26
N ASN A 194 7.67 4.47 3.42
CA ASN A 194 6.84 4.53 4.61
C ASN A 194 5.42 4.12 4.22
N VAL A 195 4.85 3.13 4.93
CA VAL A 195 3.54 2.58 4.63
C VAL A 195 2.71 2.39 5.90
N THR A 196 1.43 2.66 5.80
CA THR A 196 0.45 2.37 6.85
C THR A 196 -0.77 1.68 6.21
N PRO A 197 -1.17 0.49 6.69
CA PRO A 197 -0.62 -0.28 7.80
C PRO A 197 0.79 -0.84 7.51
N SER A 198 1.62 -0.97 8.56
CA SER A 198 3.05 -1.32 8.43
C SER A 198 3.33 -2.75 7.95
N ASP A 199 2.34 -3.63 8.04
CA ASP A 199 2.39 -5.02 7.59
C ASP A 199 1.86 -5.21 6.16
N ALA A 200 1.65 -4.13 5.40
CA ALA A 200 1.35 -4.22 3.98
C ALA A 200 2.53 -4.83 3.21
N LYS A 201 2.23 -5.74 2.29
CA LYS A 201 3.23 -6.30 1.37
C LYS A 201 3.73 -5.21 0.43
N ILE A 202 5.05 -5.04 0.36
CA ILE A 202 5.71 -4.09 -0.55
C ILE A 202 6.40 -4.84 -1.68
N GLU A 203 6.20 -4.36 -2.89
CA GLU A 203 6.85 -4.87 -4.10
C GLU A 203 7.37 -3.70 -4.94
N TYR A 204 8.48 -3.94 -5.63
CA TYR A 204 9.21 -2.95 -6.42
C TYR A 204 9.29 -3.39 -7.88
N SER A 205 9.08 -2.47 -8.82
CA SER A 205 9.32 -2.66 -10.25
C SER A 205 10.29 -1.59 -10.75
N ILE A 206 11.36 -1.99 -11.43
CA ILE A 206 12.36 -1.11 -12.03
C ILE A 206 11.99 -0.90 -13.50
N ASN A 207 11.88 0.36 -13.94
CA ASN A 207 11.57 0.76 -15.33
C ASN A 207 10.35 0.02 -15.93
N GLY A 208 9.32 -0.25 -15.09
CA GLY A 208 8.12 -0.96 -15.52
C GLY A 208 8.29 -2.47 -15.74
N GLY A 209 9.38 -3.06 -15.27
CA GLY A 209 9.61 -4.50 -15.30
C GLY A 209 8.76 -5.29 -14.29
N THR A 210 9.09 -6.56 -14.08
CA THR A 210 8.40 -7.43 -13.11
C THR A 210 8.56 -6.94 -11.68
N TYR A 211 7.53 -7.15 -10.85
CA TYR A 211 7.57 -6.83 -9.43
C TYR A 211 8.40 -7.85 -8.64
N SER A 212 9.17 -7.36 -7.67
CA SER A 212 9.98 -8.13 -6.73
C SER A 212 9.82 -7.57 -5.32
N THR A 213 9.93 -8.41 -4.31
CA THR A 213 9.97 -7.98 -2.90
C THR A 213 11.34 -7.49 -2.45
N THR A 214 12.39 -7.67 -3.28
CA THR A 214 13.75 -7.23 -2.97
C THR A 214 13.88 -5.72 -3.20
N MET A 215 14.35 -5.00 -2.17
CA MET A 215 14.64 -3.56 -2.26
C MET A 215 15.70 -3.31 -3.34
N PRO A 216 15.41 -2.50 -4.37
CA PRO A 216 16.40 -2.14 -5.37
C PRO A 216 17.48 -1.22 -4.77
N THR A 217 18.71 -1.39 -5.25
CA THR A 217 19.86 -0.59 -4.82
C THR A 217 20.54 0.07 -6.02
N VAL A 218 21.30 1.13 -5.76
CA VAL A 218 22.09 1.85 -6.76
C VAL A 218 23.48 2.14 -6.21
N THR A 219 24.51 1.99 -7.05
CA THR A 219 25.91 2.29 -6.72
C THR A 219 26.50 3.28 -7.72
N ASN A 220 26.29 3.03 -9.01
CA ASN A 220 26.89 3.83 -10.08
C ASN A 220 25.96 4.97 -10.53
N THR A 221 26.53 5.95 -11.21
CA THR A 221 25.76 7.00 -11.89
C THR A 221 24.70 6.39 -12.80
N SER A 222 23.46 6.72 -12.54
CA SER A 222 22.32 6.23 -13.31
C SER A 222 21.08 7.08 -13.07
N SER A 223 20.11 6.95 -13.97
CA SER A 223 18.75 7.48 -13.79
C SER A 223 17.78 6.41 -14.23
N PHE A 224 16.86 6.02 -13.34
CA PHE A 224 15.84 5.00 -13.60
C PHE A 224 14.62 5.21 -12.71
N THR A 225 13.49 4.60 -13.09
CA THR A 225 12.27 4.69 -12.30
C THR A 225 12.10 3.45 -11.42
N VAL A 226 11.57 3.67 -10.21
CA VAL A 226 11.12 2.61 -9.31
C VAL A 226 9.64 2.84 -9.02
N THR A 227 8.81 1.88 -9.40
CA THR A 227 7.41 1.81 -8.98
C THR A 227 7.34 0.94 -7.73
N VAL A 228 6.80 1.50 -6.67
CA VAL A 228 6.54 0.78 -5.42
C VAL A 228 5.05 0.52 -5.32
N GLN A 229 4.68 -0.73 -5.08
CA GLN A 229 3.30 -1.15 -4.83
C GLN A 229 3.16 -1.67 -3.40
N ALA A 230 2.11 -1.22 -2.72
CA ALA A 230 1.72 -1.70 -1.40
C ALA A 230 0.35 -2.38 -1.48
N SER A 231 0.24 -3.62 -0.97
CA SER A 231 -0.98 -4.40 -0.98
C SER A 231 -1.23 -5.09 0.36
N LYS A 232 -2.51 -5.20 0.75
CA LYS A 232 -2.95 -5.92 1.93
C LYS A 232 -4.41 -6.34 1.77
N ALA A 233 -4.77 -7.54 2.26
CA ALA A 233 -6.15 -8.01 2.26
C ALA A 233 -7.06 -7.04 3.01
N GLY A 234 -8.22 -6.72 2.45
CA GLY A 234 -9.16 -5.74 2.99
C GLY A 234 -8.84 -4.29 2.66
N TYR A 235 -7.73 -4.01 2.00
CA TYR A 235 -7.31 -2.65 1.62
C TYR A 235 -7.22 -2.49 0.10
N LYS A 236 -7.43 -1.26 -0.36
CA LYS A 236 -7.18 -0.89 -1.74
C LYS A 236 -5.68 -0.80 -1.99
N THR A 237 -5.16 -1.60 -2.94
CA THR A 237 -3.76 -1.53 -3.37
C THR A 237 -3.39 -0.11 -3.78
N GLN A 238 -2.20 0.36 -3.35
CA GLN A 238 -1.62 1.65 -3.71
C GLN A 238 -0.29 1.45 -4.42
N SER A 239 -0.01 2.32 -5.40
CA SER A 239 1.28 2.34 -6.07
C SER A 239 1.72 3.76 -6.37
N THR A 240 3.02 4.00 -6.40
CA THR A 240 3.63 5.26 -6.79
C THR A 240 4.95 5.00 -7.51
N THR A 241 5.29 5.86 -8.47
CA THR A 241 6.54 5.77 -9.23
C THR A 241 7.42 6.96 -8.89
N GLN A 242 8.69 6.70 -8.65
CA GLN A 242 9.70 7.70 -8.34
C GLN A 242 10.90 7.53 -9.25
N THR A 243 11.61 8.64 -9.55
CA THR A 243 12.86 8.63 -10.33
C THR A 243 14.05 8.67 -9.39
N VAL A 244 14.86 7.64 -9.43
CA VAL A 244 16.17 7.57 -8.77
C VAL A 244 17.19 8.25 -9.66
N ASN A 245 18.03 9.13 -9.12
CA ASN A 245 19.03 9.82 -9.88
C ASN A 245 20.36 9.92 -9.13
N VAL A 246 21.42 9.36 -9.71
CA VAL A 246 22.80 9.48 -9.22
C VAL A 246 23.63 10.19 -10.28
N ASN A 247 24.06 11.40 -9.95
CA ASN A 247 24.88 12.22 -10.82
C ASN A 247 26.36 11.81 -10.75
N LYS A 248 27.13 12.15 -11.80
CA LYS A 248 28.57 11.98 -11.79
C LYS A 248 29.22 12.83 -10.70
N ALA A 249 30.20 12.28 -10.02
CA ALA A 249 31.08 13.04 -9.15
C ALA A 249 32.08 13.88 -9.99
N ASN A 250 32.67 14.86 -9.35
CA ASN A 250 33.76 15.63 -9.97
C ASN A 250 34.97 14.71 -10.18
N GLY A 251 35.52 14.74 -11.40
CA GLY A 251 36.75 14.05 -11.68
C GLY A 251 37.94 14.66 -10.91
N ASN A 252 38.94 13.85 -10.65
CA ASN A 252 40.18 14.28 -10.06
C ASN A 252 41.32 14.21 -11.10
N LEU A 253 42.25 15.13 -11.02
CA LEU A 253 43.49 15.16 -11.82
C LEU A 253 44.57 15.91 -11.04
N SER A 254 45.67 15.28 -10.78
CA SER A 254 46.88 15.86 -10.21
C SER A 254 48.08 15.55 -11.11
N LEU A 255 49.03 16.51 -11.19
CA LEU A 255 50.27 16.39 -11.91
C LEU A 255 51.43 16.34 -10.89
N SER A 256 52.44 15.52 -11.14
CA SER A 256 53.66 15.49 -10.29
C SER A 256 54.52 16.80 -10.43
N SER A 257 54.26 17.55 -11.49
CA SER A 257 54.83 18.88 -11.72
C SER A 257 53.85 19.74 -12.52
N TYR A 258 53.88 21.06 -12.33
CA TYR A 258 53.03 22.04 -13.02
C TYR A 258 53.80 23.01 -13.92
N SER A 259 55.13 22.94 -13.89
CA SER A 259 55.98 23.72 -14.76
C SER A 259 57.38 23.09 -14.93
N GLY A 260 58.08 23.47 -15.99
CA GLY A 260 59.46 23.03 -16.21
C GLY A 260 60.17 23.84 -17.30
N THR A 261 61.48 23.79 -17.26
CA THR A 261 62.31 24.37 -18.31
C THR A 261 63.06 23.25 -19.01
N ILE A 262 63.05 23.22 -20.33
CA ILE A 262 63.71 22.21 -21.17
C ILE A 262 64.79 22.95 -22.00
N THR A 263 65.99 22.37 -22.02
CA THR A 263 67.02 22.84 -22.95
C THR A 263 66.91 22.02 -24.22
N TYR A 264 66.68 22.65 -25.35
CA TYR A 264 66.61 22.03 -26.66
C TYR A 264 67.94 21.28 -26.95
N PRO A 265 67.91 20.03 -27.51
CA PRO A 265 66.75 19.27 -28.04
C PRO A 265 66.17 18.23 -27.03
N ASN A 266 66.33 18.44 -25.75
CA ASN A 266 65.93 17.49 -24.72
C ASN A 266 64.41 17.36 -24.55
N SER A 267 63.99 16.43 -23.74
CA SER A 267 62.63 16.25 -23.29
C SER A 267 62.56 16.17 -21.77
N THR A 268 61.37 16.40 -21.22
CA THR A 268 61.06 16.14 -19.82
C THR A 268 59.76 15.34 -19.70
N SER A 269 59.57 14.69 -18.57
CA SER A 269 58.33 14.00 -18.31
C SER A 269 57.87 14.19 -16.88
N PHE A 270 56.57 14.11 -16.71
CA PHE A 270 55.89 14.12 -15.41
C PHE A 270 54.75 13.12 -15.42
N THR A 271 54.28 12.72 -14.24
CA THR A 271 53.15 11.81 -14.11
C THR A 271 51.85 12.59 -13.87
N ALA A 272 50.74 12.10 -14.44
CA ALA A 272 49.38 12.56 -14.23
C ALA A 272 48.56 11.45 -13.60
N SER A 273 47.90 11.76 -12.49
CA SER A 273 46.98 10.83 -11.81
C SER A 273 45.58 11.39 -11.84
N GLY A 274 44.68 10.67 -12.49
CA GLY A 274 43.29 11.09 -12.66
C GLY A 274 42.28 9.95 -12.54
N THR A 275 41.00 10.30 -12.49
CA THR A 275 39.89 9.33 -12.39
C THR A 275 39.57 8.66 -13.72
N GLY A 276 40.00 9.20 -14.85
CA GLY A 276 39.80 8.67 -16.21
C GLY A 276 41.11 8.53 -16.97
N SER A 277 41.05 8.10 -18.23
CA SER A 277 42.22 8.03 -19.12
C SER A 277 42.85 9.41 -19.33
N ILE A 278 44.19 9.44 -19.37
CA ILE A 278 44.97 10.67 -19.52
C ILE A 278 45.20 10.95 -20.99
N SER A 279 45.00 12.18 -21.39
CA SER A 279 45.39 12.77 -22.68
C SER A 279 46.01 14.13 -22.47
N ALA A 280 46.81 14.60 -23.41
CA ALA A 280 47.43 15.93 -23.32
C ALA A 280 47.63 16.53 -24.70
N TRP A 281 47.66 17.87 -24.77
CA TRP A 281 47.97 18.66 -25.97
C TRP A 281 48.73 19.93 -25.62
N SER A 282 49.49 20.39 -26.58
CA SER A 282 50.27 21.61 -26.43
C SER A 282 49.54 22.82 -27.05
N SER A 283 49.62 23.95 -26.43
CA SER A 283 49.11 25.23 -26.97
C SER A 283 49.96 25.75 -28.13
N ASN A 284 51.24 25.29 -28.23
CA ASN A 284 52.17 25.68 -29.32
C ASN A 284 53.13 24.50 -29.62
N THR A 285 52.80 23.77 -30.68
CA THR A 285 53.62 22.63 -31.13
C THR A 285 54.96 23.04 -31.77
N GLY A 286 55.13 24.32 -32.17
CA GLY A 286 56.41 24.88 -32.61
C GLY A 286 57.38 25.15 -31.45
N VAL A 287 56.89 25.17 -30.20
CA VAL A 287 57.72 25.27 -28.99
C VAL A 287 57.92 23.89 -28.36
N ALA A 288 56.84 23.16 -28.15
CA ALA A 288 56.92 21.82 -27.52
C ALA A 288 55.78 20.92 -28.01
N THR A 289 56.08 19.64 -28.27
CA THR A 289 55.10 18.58 -28.50
C THR A 289 54.96 17.75 -27.26
N VAL A 290 53.84 17.04 -27.17
CA VAL A 290 53.49 16.21 -26.02
C VAL A 290 53.02 14.81 -26.46
N SER A 291 53.44 13.80 -25.74
CA SER A 291 52.93 12.41 -25.88
C SER A 291 52.54 11.87 -24.50
N VAL A 292 51.58 10.90 -24.47
CA VAL A 292 51.13 10.28 -23.26
C VAL A 292 51.23 8.75 -23.40
N SER A 293 51.83 8.14 -22.42
CA SER A 293 51.96 6.67 -22.30
C SER A 293 51.51 6.26 -20.89
N GLY A 294 50.30 5.65 -20.78
CA GLY A 294 49.66 5.44 -19.49
C GLY A 294 49.45 6.73 -18.71
N ASN A 295 50.13 6.85 -17.58
CA ASN A 295 50.06 8.05 -16.72
C ASN A 295 51.26 8.97 -16.91
N THR A 296 52.23 8.64 -17.80
CA THR A 296 53.40 9.44 -18.05
C THR A 296 53.14 10.39 -19.23
N VAL A 297 53.30 11.69 -18.98
CA VAL A 297 53.23 12.78 -19.96
C VAL A 297 54.65 13.19 -20.29
N THR A 298 55.07 13.01 -21.56
CA THR A 298 56.42 13.39 -22.06
C THR A 298 56.27 14.62 -22.92
N VAL A 299 56.99 15.68 -22.59
CA VAL A 299 57.07 16.93 -23.32
C VAL A 299 58.44 17.00 -24.02
N LYS A 300 58.43 17.09 -25.36
CA LYS A 300 59.63 17.21 -26.20
C LYS A 300 59.73 18.64 -26.71
N SER A 301 60.92 19.21 -26.56
CA SER A 301 61.22 20.55 -27.11
C SER A 301 61.26 20.54 -28.64
N VAL A 302 60.81 21.60 -29.28
CA VAL A 302 60.83 21.82 -30.75
C VAL A 302 61.51 23.12 -31.07
N GLY A 303 61.26 24.19 -30.35
CA GLY A 303 61.89 25.50 -30.52
C GLY A 303 61.85 26.33 -29.25
N ALA A 304 62.69 27.36 -29.13
CA ALA A 304 62.69 28.21 -27.94
C ALA A 304 61.38 29.01 -27.81
N GLY A 305 60.93 29.19 -26.57
CA GLY A 305 59.68 29.87 -26.26
C GLY A 305 58.96 29.24 -25.08
N SER A 306 57.70 29.63 -24.91
CA SER A 306 56.83 29.07 -23.87
C SER A 306 55.56 28.44 -24.47
N ALA A 307 55.11 27.35 -23.91
CA ALA A 307 53.89 26.69 -24.25
C ALA A 307 53.17 26.18 -22.99
N THR A 308 51.85 26.05 -23.08
CA THR A 308 51.05 25.38 -22.04
C THR A 308 50.65 23.99 -22.53
N ILE A 309 51.01 22.99 -21.78
CA ILE A 309 50.51 21.60 -21.98
C ILE A 309 49.26 21.44 -21.13
N THR A 310 48.12 21.27 -21.79
CA THR A 310 46.88 20.95 -21.13
C THR A 310 46.77 19.43 -21.01
N VAL A 311 46.62 18.93 -19.79
CA VAL A 311 46.41 17.53 -19.48
C VAL A 311 44.94 17.33 -19.09
N LYS A 312 44.31 16.30 -19.61
CA LYS A 312 42.92 15.96 -19.35
C LYS A 312 42.79 14.52 -18.80
N SER A 313 42.10 14.38 -17.71
CA SER A 313 41.52 13.13 -17.26
C SER A 313 40.11 13.00 -17.85
N ALA A 314 39.87 12.03 -18.70
CA ALA A 314 38.60 11.88 -19.40
C ALA A 314 37.45 11.55 -18.44
N SER A 315 36.22 11.96 -18.81
CA SER A 315 34.99 11.52 -18.15
C SER A 315 34.85 9.99 -18.29
N ASN A 316 34.29 9.34 -17.27
CA ASN A 316 33.90 7.94 -17.30
C ASN A 316 32.45 7.76 -16.78
N THR A 317 32.03 6.53 -16.45
CA THR A 317 30.68 6.27 -15.95
C THR A 317 30.34 7.13 -14.74
N ASN A 318 31.25 7.24 -13.77
CA ASN A 318 30.98 7.82 -12.45
C ASN A 318 31.58 9.21 -12.21
N TYR A 319 32.51 9.66 -13.06
CA TYR A 319 33.23 10.92 -12.89
C TYR A 319 33.14 11.82 -14.11
N ASN A 320 33.03 13.11 -13.89
CA ASN A 320 33.19 14.13 -14.88
C ASN A 320 34.68 14.24 -15.29
N GLU A 321 34.98 14.81 -16.48
CA GLU A 321 36.34 15.14 -16.89
C GLU A 321 36.95 16.22 -15.98
N LYS A 322 38.28 16.24 -15.95
CA LYS A 322 39.09 17.26 -15.27
C LYS A 322 40.29 17.61 -16.11
N THR A 323 40.65 18.90 -16.16
CA THR A 323 41.86 19.39 -16.82
C THR A 323 42.81 20.03 -15.82
N ALA A 324 44.10 19.97 -16.14
CA ALA A 324 45.19 20.69 -15.45
C ALA A 324 46.21 21.15 -16.47
N SER A 325 46.95 22.20 -16.14
CA SER A 325 47.94 22.80 -17.05
C SER A 325 49.36 22.61 -16.51
N TYR A 326 50.28 22.34 -17.41
CA TYR A 326 51.71 22.34 -17.17
C TYR A 326 52.39 23.40 -18.07
N SER A 327 53.08 24.35 -17.47
CA SER A 327 53.78 25.42 -18.20
C SER A 327 55.20 24.97 -18.58
N VAL A 328 55.53 24.99 -19.87
CA VAL A 328 56.90 24.65 -20.34
C VAL A 328 57.56 25.87 -20.94
N THR A 329 58.79 26.06 -20.57
CA THR A 329 59.70 27.03 -21.23
C THR A 329 60.85 26.27 -21.88
N VAL A 330 61.04 26.44 -23.16
CA VAL A 330 62.13 25.86 -23.91
C VAL A 330 63.19 26.92 -24.17
N LYS A 331 64.41 26.58 -23.86
CA LYS A 331 65.57 27.44 -24.08
C LYS A 331 66.62 26.68 -24.89
N TYR A 332 67.37 27.38 -25.69
CA TYR A 332 68.58 26.83 -26.28
C TYR A 332 69.69 26.70 -25.24
N SER A 333 70.63 25.76 -25.43
CA SER A 333 71.83 25.71 -24.64
C SER A 333 72.64 27.00 -24.83
N THR A 334 73.12 27.56 -23.73
CA THR A 334 74.04 28.69 -23.76
C THR A 334 75.47 28.21 -23.56
N PHE A 335 76.38 28.78 -24.26
CA PHE A 335 77.80 28.65 -23.96
C PHE A 335 78.39 30.01 -23.87
N THR A 336 79.51 30.14 -23.18
CA THR A 336 80.25 31.42 -23.04
C THR A 336 81.59 31.24 -23.63
N GLU A 337 81.96 32.09 -24.64
CA GLU A 337 83.31 32.26 -25.13
C GLU A 337 83.81 33.63 -24.71
N ASN A 338 85.12 33.85 -24.94
CA ASN A 338 85.82 35.06 -24.43
C ASN A 338 85.28 36.45 -24.86
N SER A 339 84.13 36.47 -25.63
CA SER A 339 83.56 37.70 -26.12
C SER A 339 82.03 37.74 -26.21
N GLY A 340 81.28 36.77 -25.70
CA GLY A 340 79.82 36.78 -25.75
C GLY A 340 79.13 35.44 -25.35
N VAL A 341 77.75 35.51 -25.31
CA VAL A 341 76.92 34.34 -25.07
C VAL A 341 76.41 33.78 -26.40
N GLY A 342 76.64 32.54 -26.70
CA GLY A 342 76.13 31.87 -27.88
C GLY A 342 75.01 30.83 -27.58
N TYR A 343 74.20 30.56 -28.58
CA TYR A 343 73.15 29.61 -28.53
C TYR A 343 73.27 28.59 -29.65
N TYR A 344 73.05 27.31 -29.33
CA TYR A 344 72.85 26.29 -30.37
C TYR A 344 71.50 26.49 -30.99
N ALA A 345 71.41 26.52 -32.33
CA ALA A 345 70.19 26.75 -33.05
C ALA A 345 69.99 25.70 -34.18
N ASP A 346 68.73 25.24 -34.35
CA ASP A 346 68.21 24.65 -35.57
C ASP A 346 67.73 25.83 -36.46
N VAL A 347 68.48 26.15 -37.48
CA VAL A 347 68.27 27.34 -38.31
C VAL A 347 67.30 27.06 -39.45
N ASP A 348 67.20 25.80 -39.91
CA ASP A 348 66.31 25.41 -41.01
C ASP A 348 65.06 24.71 -40.55
N GLY A 349 64.92 24.51 -39.24
CA GLY A 349 63.66 23.88 -38.62
C GLY A 349 63.56 22.43 -38.83
N ASN A 350 64.61 21.70 -39.19
CA ASN A 350 64.62 20.26 -39.49
C ASN A 350 64.71 19.40 -38.22
N GLY A 351 64.85 19.98 -37.03
CA GLY A 351 64.96 19.32 -35.75
C GLY A 351 66.39 18.95 -35.34
N THR A 352 67.39 19.33 -36.12
CA THR A 352 68.82 19.21 -35.80
C THR A 352 69.46 20.55 -35.56
N VAL A 353 70.50 20.60 -34.74
CA VAL A 353 71.24 21.85 -34.52
C VAL A 353 72.19 22.08 -35.69
N ASP A 354 71.89 23.11 -36.48
CA ASP A 354 72.72 23.48 -37.68
C ASP A 354 73.91 24.32 -37.37
N GLY A 355 73.82 25.01 -36.26
CA GLY A 355 74.85 25.95 -35.97
C GLY A 355 74.80 26.70 -34.64
N ILE A 356 75.65 27.62 -34.48
CA ILE A 356 75.78 28.44 -33.28
C ILE A 356 75.38 29.85 -33.61
N ILE A 357 74.44 30.45 -32.90
CA ILE A 357 74.10 31.85 -32.97
C ILE A 357 74.71 32.54 -31.74
N PHE A 358 75.46 33.55 -31.92
CA PHE A 358 75.92 34.38 -30.81
C PHE A 358 75.79 35.86 -31.11
N GLU A 359 75.66 36.64 -30.07
CA GLU A 359 75.58 38.10 -30.11
C GLU A 359 77.02 38.67 -29.99
N ASP A 360 77.49 39.39 -31.01
CA ASP A 360 78.73 40.06 -30.90
C ASP A 360 78.60 41.30 -30.00
N TYR A 361 79.72 41.87 -29.54
CA TYR A 361 79.70 42.98 -28.61
C TYR A 361 79.06 44.28 -29.25
N LYS A 362 78.77 44.27 -30.57
CA LYS A 362 78.02 45.30 -31.29
C LYS A 362 76.53 45.00 -31.41
N LYS A 363 76.03 44.03 -30.71
CA LYS A 363 74.61 43.57 -30.75
C LYS A 363 74.18 43.08 -32.14
N ARG A 364 75.02 42.46 -32.90
CA ARG A 364 74.71 41.80 -34.18
C ARG A 364 74.69 40.28 -33.97
N TRP A 365 73.65 39.64 -34.51
CA TRP A 365 73.55 38.17 -34.52
C TRP A 365 74.36 37.57 -35.67
N ILE A 366 75.27 36.66 -35.40
CA ILE A 366 76.07 35.98 -36.40
C ILE A 366 75.71 34.48 -36.29
N CYS A 367 75.23 33.90 -37.38
CA CYS A 367 75.03 32.46 -37.52
C CYS A 367 76.27 31.85 -38.19
N LEU A 368 76.94 30.94 -37.48
CA LEU A 368 78.02 30.14 -38.09
C LEU A 368 77.37 28.74 -38.41
N MET A 369 77.09 28.59 -39.72
CA MET A 369 76.69 27.27 -40.22
C MET A 369 77.91 26.31 -40.20
N GLY A 370 77.82 25.20 -39.47
CA GLY A 370 78.85 24.14 -39.60
C GLY A 370 78.74 23.55 -41.00
N ARG A 371 79.81 23.62 -41.76
CA ARG A 371 79.89 22.76 -42.95
C ARG A 371 80.17 21.32 -42.47
N ASN A 372 79.32 20.37 -42.92
CA ASN A 372 79.65 18.94 -42.95
C ASN A 372 80.85 18.73 -43.87
#